data_def1e98d8412c177743ae3146c1cfe8b
#
_entry.id   def1e98d8412c177743ae3146c1cfe8b
#
_cell.length_a   1.000
_cell.length_b   1.000
_cell.length_c   1.000
_cell.angle_alpha   90.00
_cell.angle_beta   90.00
_cell.angle_gamma   90.00
#
_symmetry.space_group_name_H-M   'P 1'
#
loop_
_entity.id
_entity.type
_entity.pdbx_description
1 polymer ?
#
loop_
_entity_poly.entity_id
_entity_poly.type
_entity_poly.pdbx_seq_one_letter_code
_entity_poly.pdbx_strand_id
1 'polypeptide(L)'
;MLDDLNDDVSEVGTETGEENDLELTPEEVDAAYGLEENGVEGGAPPGDTREESEKAESTSLEMDKGVDNSGGMEHIDTRNQELAGQEHPETGVRYEHCSVTLEDGKNYDVVAPRFESQFDAALNKEDYGKSDYLQSKTCNEKLQEAVQTDPELASRFSGEQLEQIRNGDTPKGYTWHHDVYPGQMQLVDSSVHALTRHTGGRAIWGGGKENR
;
A
#
# COMPACT_ATOMS: atom_id res chain seq x y z
N MET A 1 15.31 -10.07 79.97
CA MET A 1 15.79 -8.99 79.18
C MET A 1 16.12 -9.56 77.79
N LEU A 2 15.14 -9.62 76.96
CA LEU A 2 15.30 -9.90 75.53
C LEU A 2 14.12 -9.20 74.86
N ASP A 3 14.47 -8.18 74.08
CA ASP A 3 13.54 -7.30 73.39
C ASP A 3 12.97 -8.00 72.15
N ASP A 4 11.64 -7.94 72.08
CA ASP A 4 10.88 -8.38 70.91
C ASP A 4 11.05 -7.38 69.78
N LEU A 5 11.59 -7.84 68.63
CA LEU A 5 11.54 -7.13 67.36
C LEU A 5 10.39 -7.66 66.53
N ASN A 6 9.37 -6.86 66.43
CA ASN A 6 8.20 -7.03 65.63
C ASN A 6 8.51 -6.76 64.15
N ASP A 7 8.51 -7.79 63.31
CA ASP A 7 8.66 -7.67 61.86
C ASP A 7 7.28 -7.40 61.25
N ASP A 8 7.11 -6.15 60.85
CA ASP A 8 5.97 -5.67 60.08
C ASP A 8 6.18 -6.03 58.60
N VAL A 9 5.51 -7.09 58.13
CA VAL A 9 5.52 -7.52 56.73
C VAL A 9 4.40 -6.76 56.01
N SER A 10 4.72 -5.63 55.40
CA SER A 10 3.82 -4.93 54.52
C SER A 10 3.52 -5.76 53.26
N GLU A 11 2.23 -6.10 53.10
CA GLU A 11 1.67 -6.71 51.89
C GLU A 11 1.92 -5.81 50.67
N VAL A 12 2.66 -6.34 49.71
CA VAL A 12 2.76 -5.76 48.37
C VAL A 12 1.54 -6.20 47.57
N GLY A 13 0.60 -5.27 47.41
CA GLY A 13 -0.55 -5.44 46.55
C GLY A 13 -0.09 -5.58 45.10
N THR A 14 -0.36 -6.71 44.47
CA THR A 14 -0.27 -6.91 43.05
C THR A 14 -1.43 -6.19 42.39
N GLU A 15 -1.18 -4.99 41.88
CA GLU A 15 -2.08 -4.36 40.89
C GLU A 15 -1.96 -5.15 39.60
N THR A 16 -3.01 -5.90 39.30
CA THR A 16 -3.24 -6.45 37.94
C THR A 16 -3.67 -5.27 37.07
N GLY A 17 -2.70 -4.77 36.27
CA GLY A 17 -3.01 -3.81 35.23
C GLY A 17 -3.95 -4.47 34.22
N GLU A 18 -5.19 -3.99 34.17
CA GLU A 18 -6.09 -4.26 33.06
C GLU A 18 -5.47 -3.57 31.81
N GLU A 19 -4.93 -4.37 30.91
CA GLU A 19 -4.57 -3.92 29.55
C GLU A 19 -5.87 -3.53 28.85
N ASN A 20 -6.11 -2.23 28.77
CA ASN A 20 -7.22 -1.66 28.04
C ASN A 20 -6.81 -1.68 26.56
N ASP A 21 -7.11 -2.77 25.86
CA ASP A 21 -7.06 -2.84 24.39
C ASP A 21 -8.12 -1.88 23.84
N LEU A 22 -7.72 -0.61 23.69
CA LEU A 22 -8.50 0.37 22.95
C LEU A 22 -8.36 0.02 21.46
N GLU A 23 -9.26 -0.81 20.96
CA GLU A 23 -9.46 -0.96 19.51
C GLU A 23 -9.91 0.40 18.96
N LEU A 24 -9.04 1.04 18.19
CA LEU A 24 -9.36 2.27 17.47
C LEU A 24 -10.46 1.98 16.45
N THR A 25 -11.44 2.86 16.37
CA THR A 25 -12.48 2.77 15.34
C THR A 25 -11.88 3.04 13.95
N PRO A 26 -12.50 2.57 12.87
CA PRO A 26 -12.03 2.85 11.50
C PRO A 26 -11.82 4.33 11.22
N GLU A 27 -12.62 5.21 11.81
CA GLU A 27 -12.56 6.66 11.66
C GLU A 27 -11.34 7.28 12.39
N GLU A 28 -10.97 6.72 13.54
CA GLU A 28 -9.76 7.12 14.29
C GLU A 28 -8.48 6.63 13.61
N VAL A 29 -8.55 5.50 12.91
CA VAL A 29 -7.44 4.98 12.10
C VAL A 29 -7.18 5.89 10.89
N ASP A 30 -8.22 6.32 10.18
CA ASP A 30 -8.10 7.23 9.03
C ASP A 30 -7.49 8.59 9.44
N ALA A 31 -7.86 9.12 10.61
CA ALA A 31 -7.29 10.35 11.14
C ALA A 31 -5.82 10.21 11.56
N ALA A 32 -5.42 9.05 12.08
CA ALA A 32 -4.05 8.78 12.51
C ALA A 32 -3.07 8.61 11.33
N TYR A 33 -3.57 8.13 10.19
CA TYR A 33 -2.75 7.86 8.99
C TYR A 33 -2.86 8.93 7.89
N GLY A 34 -3.57 10.05 8.14
CA GLY A 34 -3.61 11.22 7.24
C GLY A 34 -4.34 10.99 5.93
N LEU A 35 -5.33 10.11 5.89
CA LEU A 35 -6.16 9.83 4.71
C LEU A 35 -7.33 10.81 4.60
N GLU A 36 -7.07 12.12 4.64
CA GLU A 36 -8.10 13.11 4.33
C GLU A 36 -8.38 13.09 2.81
N GLU A 37 -9.57 12.62 2.45
CA GLU A 37 -10.13 12.82 1.10
C GLU A 37 -10.41 14.31 0.90
N ASN A 38 -9.53 15.01 0.19
CA ASN A 38 -9.86 16.30 -0.36
C ASN A 38 -10.88 16.14 -1.48
N GLY A 39 -12.16 16.17 -1.12
CA GLY A 39 -13.27 16.35 -2.02
C GLY A 39 -13.21 17.71 -2.69
N VAL A 40 -12.68 17.79 -3.90
CA VAL A 40 -12.83 18.96 -4.76
C VAL A 40 -14.09 18.76 -5.58
N GLU A 41 -15.18 19.40 -5.16
CA GLU A 41 -16.33 19.66 -6.02
C GLU A 41 -15.92 20.64 -7.13
N GLY A 42 -15.61 20.11 -8.31
CA GLY A 42 -15.40 20.90 -9.53
C GLY A 42 -16.71 21.05 -10.27
N GLY A 43 -17.31 22.24 -10.18
CA GLY A 43 -18.48 22.62 -10.97
C GLY A 43 -18.21 22.58 -12.47
N ALA A 44 -19.14 22.01 -13.22
CA ALA A 44 -19.17 22.00 -14.67
C ALA A 44 -19.49 23.38 -15.22
N PRO A 45 -18.85 23.84 -16.32
CA PRO A 45 -19.35 24.97 -17.10
C PRO A 45 -20.43 24.52 -18.10
N PRO A 46 -21.37 25.42 -18.45
CA PRO A 46 -22.54 25.09 -19.28
C PRO A 46 -22.22 25.04 -20.78
N GLY A 47 -22.99 24.22 -21.45
CA GLY A 47 -23.02 23.79 -22.80
C GLY A 47 -22.74 24.77 -23.93
N ASP A 48 -22.41 24.18 -25.07
CA ASP A 48 -22.85 24.66 -26.37
C ASP A 48 -23.24 23.50 -27.28
N THR A 49 -24.40 23.69 -27.90
CA THR A 49 -25.10 22.82 -28.82
C THR A 49 -24.58 22.99 -30.23
N ARG A 50 -24.44 21.88 -31.00
CA ARG A 50 -24.77 21.73 -32.42
C ARG A 50 -24.43 20.33 -32.89
N GLU A 51 -25.43 19.57 -33.15
CA GLU A 51 -26.15 19.17 -34.38
C GLU A 51 -25.30 18.65 -35.54
N GLU A 52 -25.72 17.44 -35.84
CA GLU A 52 -26.04 16.76 -37.11
C GLU A 52 -24.92 16.09 -37.93
N SER A 53 -25.15 14.80 -37.99
CA SER A 53 -25.32 13.87 -39.10
C SER A 53 -24.09 13.55 -39.98
N GLU A 54 -23.80 12.26 -40.09
CA GLU A 54 -24.12 11.48 -41.30
C GLU A 54 -23.81 9.98 -41.10
N LYS A 55 -24.72 9.23 -41.63
CA LYS A 55 -24.85 7.81 -41.76
C LYS A 55 -23.90 7.29 -42.83
N ALA A 56 -23.07 6.31 -42.50
CA ALA A 56 -22.40 5.51 -43.52
C ALA A 56 -22.44 4.02 -43.13
N GLU A 57 -22.83 3.30 -44.07
CA GLU A 57 -23.31 1.95 -44.26
C GLU A 57 -22.32 0.86 -43.87
N SER A 58 -22.90 -0.23 -43.37
CA SER A 58 -22.29 -1.51 -43.10
C SER A 58 -21.57 -2.13 -44.29
N THR A 59 -20.38 -2.64 -44.06
CA THR A 59 -19.84 -3.76 -44.81
C THR A 59 -19.29 -4.79 -43.84
N SER A 60 -20.06 -5.84 -43.66
CA SER A 60 -19.68 -7.05 -42.96
C SER A 60 -18.57 -7.75 -43.73
N LEU A 61 -17.39 -7.74 -43.23
CA LEU A 61 -16.34 -8.70 -43.59
C LEU A 61 -16.22 -9.70 -42.44
N GLU A 62 -16.79 -10.87 -42.70
CA GLU A 62 -16.51 -12.06 -41.91
C GLU A 62 -15.02 -12.37 -42.02
N MET A 63 -14.23 -11.99 -41.00
CA MET A 63 -12.89 -12.48 -40.87
C MET A 63 -12.90 -13.74 -40.04
N ASP A 64 -12.50 -14.78 -40.71
CA ASP A 64 -12.07 -16.10 -40.27
C ASP A 64 -11.52 -16.08 -38.84
N LYS A 65 -12.19 -16.79 -37.93
CA LYS A 65 -11.67 -17.04 -36.59
C LYS A 65 -10.55 -18.07 -36.65
N GLY A 66 -9.39 -17.60 -37.06
CA GLY A 66 -8.14 -18.29 -36.76
C GLY A 66 -8.00 -18.29 -35.26
N VAL A 67 -8.05 -19.48 -34.63
CA VAL A 67 -7.68 -19.70 -33.25
C VAL A 67 -6.16 -19.44 -33.15
N ASP A 68 -5.78 -18.18 -32.97
CA ASP A 68 -4.42 -17.82 -32.62
C ASP A 68 -4.23 -18.13 -31.13
N ASN A 69 -3.63 -19.28 -30.88
CA ASN A 69 -3.21 -19.74 -29.55
C ASN A 69 -1.84 -19.10 -29.20
N SER A 70 -1.62 -17.86 -29.54
CA SER A 70 -0.67 -17.00 -28.89
C SER A 70 -1.31 -16.55 -27.58
N GLY A 71 -0.88 -17.12 -26.45
CA GLY A 71 -1.31 -16.70 -25.13
C GLY A 71 -0.90 -15.23 -24.92
N GLY A 72 -1.70 -14.34 -25.51
CA GLY A 72 -1.54 -12.90 -25.41
C GLY A 72 -1.65 -12.52 -23.95
N MET A 73 -0.63 -11.85 -23.44
CA MET A 73 -0.65 -11.26 -22.10
C MET A 73 -1.82 -10.26 -22.04
N GLU A 74 -2.74 -10.46 -21.14
CA GLU A 74 -3.85 -9.50 -20.92
C GLU A 74 -3.26 -8.22 -20.31
N HIS A 75 -3.80 -7.06 -20.70
CA HIS A 75 -3.36 -5.78 -20.15
C HIS A 75 -4.32 -5.30 -19.05
N ILE A 76 -3.77 -4.78 -17.96
CA ILE A 76 -4.54 -4.10 -16.89
C ILE A 76 -4.32 -2.61 -17.02
N ASP A 77 -5.39 -1.86 -17.26
CA ASP A 77 -5.36 -0.40 -17.31
C ASP A 77 -5.02 0.18 -15.93
N THR A 78 -3.99 1.03 -15.91
CA THR A 78 -3.53 1.70 -14.70
C THR A 78 -3.46 3.20 -14.90
N ARG A 79 -3.55 3.94 -13.81
CA ARG A 79 -3.37 5.40 -13.83
C ARG A 79 -1.93 5.73 -14.24
N ASN A 80 -1.80 6.70 -15.16
CA ASN A 80 -0.52 7.15 -15.72
C ASN A 80 0.20 6.08 -16.56
N GLN A 81 -0.51 5.10 -17.11
CA GLN A 81 0.09 4.07 -17.97
C GLN A 81 0.75 4.63 -19.22
N GLU A 82 0.33 5.82 -19.69
CA GLU A 82 0.94 6.56 -20.80
C GLU A 82 2.38 6.98 -20.51
N LEU A 83 2.81 6.96 -19.24
CA LEU A 83 4.19 7.23 -18.84
C LEU A 83 5.12 6.01 -18.97
N ALA A 84 4.65 4.91 -19.56
CA ALA A 84 5.50 3.71 -19.75
C ALA A 84 6.87 4.07 -20.36
N GLY A 85 7.95 3.69 -19.69
CA GLY A 85 9.32 4.01 -20.07
C GLY A 85 9.76 5.45 -19.78
N GLN A 86 8.90 6.27 -19.13
CA GLN A 86 9.15 7.67 -18.79
C GLN A 86 9.14 7.89 -17.28
N GLU A 87 9.58 9.06 -16.85
CA GLU A 87 9.53 9.51 -15.47
C GLU A 87 8.27 10.35 -15.23
N HIS A 88 7.69 10.21 -14.03
CA HIS A 88 6.60 11.07 -13.60
C HIS A 88 7.06 12.53 -13.50
N PRO A 89 6.34 13.50 -14.12
CA PRO A 89 6.85 14.87 -14.30
C PRO A 89 7.10 15.63 -12.99
N GLU A 90 6.37 15.29 -11.91
CA GLU A 90 6.51 15.97 -10.61
C GLU A 90 7.45 15.24 -9.66
N THR A 91 7.52 13.90 -9.72
CA THR A 91 8.24 13.09 -8.73
C THR A 91 9.51 12.44 -9.27
N GLY A 92 9.69 12.38 -10.59
CA GLY A 92 10.80 11.68 -11.20
C GLY A 92 10.72 10.15 -11.13
N VAL A 93 9.65 9.61 -10.53
CA VAL A 93 9.46 8.17 -10.43
C VAL A 93 9.24 7.57 -11.82
N ARG A 94 10.05 6.58 -12.18
CA ARG A 94 9.99 5.93 -13.47
C ARG A 94 8.83 4.95 -13.54
N TYR A 95 8.09 4.95 -14.66
CA TYR A 95 7.04 3.98 -14.97
C TYR A 95 7.56 2.91 -15.92
N GLU A 96 7.28 1.64 -15.63
CA GLU A 96 7.75 0.52 -16.42
C GLU A 96 6.63 -0.49 -16.68
N HIS A 97 6.75 -1.22 -17.80
CA HIS A 97 5.96 -2.42 -18.02
C HIS A 97 6.40 -3.53 -17.09
N CYS A 98 5.43 -4.11 -16.40
CA CYS A 98 5.63 -5.21 -15.46
C CYS A 98 4.77 -6.40 -15.88
N SER A 99 5.37 -7.57 -16.00
CA SER A 99 4.62 -8.82 -16.19
C SER A 99 4.32 -9.42 -14.84
N VAL A 100 3.03 -9.55 -14.49
CA VAL A 100 2.59 -10.08 -13.21
C VAL A 100 1.70 -11.30 -13.38
N THR A 101 1.87 -12.31 -12.53
CA THR A 101 0.99 -13.47 -12.46
C THR A 101 0.04 -13.29 -11.31
N LEU A 102 -1.28 -13.28 -11.56
CA LEU A 102 -2.31 -13.15 -10.55
C LEU A 102 -2.82 -14.52 -10.06
N GLU A 103 -3.72 -14.51 -9.09
CA GLU A 103 -4.24 -15.73 -8.46
C GLU A 103 -5.01 -16.64 -9.42
N ASP A 104 -5.56 -16.11 -10.50
CA ASP A 104 -6.20 -16.86 -11.58
C ASP A 104 -5.20 -17.67 -12.45
N GLY A 105 -3.90 -17.51 -12.17
CA GLY A 105 -2.81 -18.18 -12.90
C GLY A 105 -2.47 -17.55 -14.25
N LYS A 106 -3.09 -16.42 -14.60
CA LYS A 106 -2.80 -15.71 -15.86
C LYS A 106 -1.71 -14.65 -15.67
N ASN A 107 -1.03 -14.34 -16.78
CA ASN A 107 -0.04 -13.29 -16.86
C ASN A 107 -0.66 -12.02 -17.44
N TYR A 108 -0.37 -10.91 -16.78
CA TYR A 108 -0.84 -9.59 -17.14
C TYR A 108 0.32 -8.63 -17.39
N ASP A 109 0.18 -7.76 -18.39
CA ASP A 109 1.03 -6.58 -18.57
C ASP A 109 0.41 -5.42 -17.79
N VAL A 110 1.21 -4.80 -16.93
CA VAL A 110 0.79 -3.68 -16.08
C VAL A 110 1.85 -2.60 -16.16
N VAL A 111 1.47 -1.35 -16.41
CA VAL A 111 2.39 -0.22 -16.28
C VAL A 111 2.31 0.32 -14.86
N ALA A 112 3.45 0.30 -14.15
CA ALA A 112 3.51 0.67 -12.74
C ALA A 112 4.74 1.54 -12.42
N PRO A 113 4.66 2.43 -11.39
CA PRO A 113 5.79 3.21 -10.92
C PRO A 113 6.80 2.32 -10.20
N ARG A 114 8.09 2.62 -10.39
CA ARG A 114 9.21 1.97 -9.68
C ARG A 114 9.75 2.92 -8.62
N PHE A 115 9.22 2.78 -7.41
CA PHE A 115 9.66 3.59 -6.28
C PHE A 115 11.02 3.14 -5.76
N GLU A 116 11.81 4.10 -5.25
CA GLU A 116 12.95 3.81 -4.40
C GLU A 116 12.47 3.35 -3.02
N SER A 117 12.79 2.11 -2.66
CA SER A 117 12.37 1.50 -1.40
C SER A 117 13.48 1.49 -0.37
N GLN A 118 13.15 1.81 0.87
CA GLN A 118 14.06 1.66 2.02
C GLN A 118 14.08 0.24 2.56
N PHE A 119 12.95 -0.46 2.43
CA PHE A 119 12.80 -1.86 2.86
C PHE A 119 11.65 -2.52 2.11
N ASP A 120 11.85 -3.74 1.66
CA ASP A 120 10.84 -4.56 1.00
C ASP A 120 10.36 -5.66 1.95
N ALA A 121 9.04 -5.78 2.12
CA ALA A 121 8.40 -6.82 2.91
C ALA A 121 7.50 -7.69 2.01
N ALA A 122 7.48 -9.00 2.28
CA ALA A 122 6.56 -9.91 1.60
C ALA A 122 5.42 -10.30 2.55
N LEU A 123 4.18 -10.08 2.14
CA LEU A 123 2.98 -10.59 2.82
C LEU A 123 2.76 -12.06 2.49
N ASN A 124 2.17 -12.80 3.43
CA ASN A 124 1.64 -14.12 3.14
C ASN A 124 0.32 -14.00 2.35
N LYS A 125 -0.05 -15.04 1.60
CA LYS A 125 -1.27 -15.01 0.78
C LYS A 125 -2.55 -14.75 1.60
N GLU A 126 -2.61 -15.28 2.81
CA GLU A 126 -3.73 -15.05 3.74
C GLU A 126 -3.87 -13.58 4.19
N ASP A 127 -2.86 -12.75 3.95
CA ASP A 127 -2.85 -11.34 4.31
C ASP A 127 -3.29 -10.41 3.17
N TYR A 128 -3.36 -10.91 1.93
CA TYR A 128 -3.64 -10.07 0.75
C TYR A 128 -4.99 -9.34 0.80
N GLY A 129 -6.02 -10.01 1.33
CA GLY A 129 -7.37 -9.44 1.46
C GLY A 129 -7.63 -8.72 2.78
N LYS A 130 -6.63 -8.58 3.67
CA LYS A 130 -6.80 -7.86 4.93
C LYS A 130 -6.81 -6.35 4.74
N SER A 131 -7.24 -5.60 5.76
CA SER A 131 -7.21 -4.15 5.74
C SER A 131 -5.78 -3.60 5.60
N ASP A 132 -5.65 -2.36 5.10
CA ASP A 132 -4.36 -1.68 4.96
C ASP A 132 -3.61 -1.61 6.29
N TYR A 133 -4.36 -1.40 7.39
CA TYR A 133 -3.80 -1.40 8.74
C TYR A 133 -3.13 -2.73 9.09
N LEU A 134 -3.83 -3.85 8.90
CA LEU A 134 -3.28 -5.17 9.24
C LEU A 134 -2.09 -5.55 8.35
N GLN A 135 -2.14 -5.19 7.07
CA GLN A 135 -1.02 -5.42 6.16
C GLN A 135 0.19 -4.57 6.55
N SER A 136 -0.01 -3.28 6.87
CA SER A 136 1.04 -2.38 7.34
C SER A 136 1.63 -2.86 8.67
N LYS A 137 0.80 -3.33 9.61
CA LYS A 137 1.25 -3.90 10.88
C LYS A 137 2.18 -5.10 10.65
N THR A 138 1.79 -6.05 9.79
CA THR A 138 2.64 -7.19 9.43
C THR A 138 3.97 -6.74 8.81
N CYS A 139 3.95 -5.69 7.98
CA CYS A 139 5.18 -5.15 7.37
C CYS A 139 6.06 -4.43 8.41
N ASN A 140 5.46 -3.70 9.36
CA ASN A 140 6.19 -3.06 10.45
C ASN A 140 6.88 -4.09 11.36
N GLU A 141 6.24 -5.21 11.67
CA GLU A 141 6.85 -6.32 12.42
C GLU A 141 8.08 -6.87 11.69
N LYS A 142 7.99 -7.07 10.38
CA LYS A 142 9.12 -7.51 9.56
C LYS A 142 10.26 -6.48 9.52
N LEU A 143 9.95 -5.21 9.40
CA LEU A 143 10.94 -4.13 9.46
C LEU A 143 11.62 -4.07 10.83
N GLN A 144 10.85 -4.22 11.91
CA GLN A 144 11.36 -4.26 13.28
C GLN A 144 12.37 -5.40 13.48
N GLU A 145 12.07 -6.60 13.00
CA GLU A 145 12.99 -7.74 13.04
C GLU A 145 14.24 -7.49 12.20
N ALA A 146 14.08 -6.93 11.00
CA ALA A 146 15.19 -6.68 10.09
C ALA A 146 16.19 -5.66 10.65
N VAL A 147 15.75 -4.54 11.21
CA VAL A 147 16.65 -3.52 11.77
C VAL A 147 17.41 -3.99 13.02
N GLN A 148 16.92 -5.04 13.71
CA GLN A 148 17.62 -5.63 14.85
C GLN A 148 18.82 -6.48 14.42
N THR A 149 18.76 -7.05 13.23
CA THR A 149 19.74 -8.01 12.72
C THR A 149 20.64 -7.45 11.63
N ASP A 150 20.20 -6.36 10.97
CA ASP A 150 20.93 -5.68 9.90
C ASP A 150 21.32 -4.24 10.30
N PRO A 151 22.55 -4.00 10.75
CA PRO A 151 23.03 -2.66 11.10
C PRO A 151 23.10 -1.70 9.90
N GLU A 152 23.28 -2.21 8.67
CA GLU A 152 23.30 -1.38 7.47
C GLU A 152 21.90 -0.84 7.18
N LEU A 153 20.87 -1.69 7.25
CA LEU A 153 19.48 -1.27 7.17
C LEU A 153 19.14 -0.28 8.28
N ALA A 154 19.50 -0.57 9.53
CA ALA A 154 19.26 0.32 10.66
C ALA A 154 19.91 1.71 10.47
N SER A 155 21.06 1.79 9.82
CA SER A 155 21.76 3.06 9.55
C SER A 155 21.03 3.99 8.58
N ARG A 156 20.04 3.50 7.83
CA ARG A 156 19.20 4.30 6.91
C ARG A 156 18.16 5.14 7.63
N PHE A 157 17.90 4.86 8.91
CA PHE A 157 16.86 5.49 9.70
C PHE A 157 17.45 6.40 10.78
N SER A 158 16.81 7.52 11.04
CA SER A 158 17.15 8.40 12.16
C SER A 158 16.83 7.73 13.51
N GLY A 159 17.38 8.29 14.61
CA GLY A 159 17.08 7.79 15.96
C GLY A 159 15.58 7.80 16.29
N GLU A 160 14.84 8.86 15.86
CA GLU A 160 13.39 8.96 16.03
C GLU A 160 12.66 7.87 15.24
N GLN A 161 13.06 7.64 13.99
CA GLN A 161 12.48 6.58 13.15
C GLN A 161 12.76 5.17 13.68
N LEU A 162 13.96 4.93 14.20
CA LEU A 162 14.30 3.65 14.84
C LEU A 162 13.49 3.41 16.13
N GLU A 163 13.11 4.46 16.85
CA GLU A 163 12.20 4.34 18.00
C GLU A 163 10.80 3.97 17.55
N GLN A 164 10.26 4.63 16.52
CA GLN A 164 8.98 4.28 15.92
C GLN A 164 8.97 2.82 15.42
N ILE A 165 10.00 2.39 14.71
CA ILE A 165 10.12 1.00 14.24
C ILE A 165 10.14 0.02 15.42
N ARG A 166 10.83 0.33 16.53
CA ARG A 166 10.83 -0.52 17.73
C ARG A 166 9.47 -0.63 18.40
N ASN A 167 8.63 0.40 18.26
CA ASN A 167 7.25 0.41 18.77
C ASN A 167 6.26 -0.27 17.81
N GLY A 168 6.72 -0.74 16.64
CA GLY A 168 5.85 -1.36 15.62
C GLY A 168 5.16 -0.37 14.71
N ASP A 169 5.57 0.90 14.75
CA ASP A 169 5.00 1.96 13.93
C ASP A 169 5.70 2.07 12.56
N THR A 170 4.99 2.57 11.56
CA THR A 170 5.60 3.00 10.29
C THR A 170 6.45 4.25 10.54
N PRO A 171 7.74 4.26 10.17
CA PRO A 171 8.62 5.39 10.46
C PRO A 171 8.18 6.66 9.73
N LYS A 172 8.20 7.78 10.44
CA LYS A 172 7.79 9.10 9.94
C LYS A 172 8.49 9.47 8.64
N GLY A 173 7.70 9.96 7.68
CA GLY A 173 8.14 10.31 6.33
C GLY A 173 8.06 9.16 5.34
N TYR A 174 7.65 7.97 5.79
CA TYR A 174 7.47 6.80 4.95
C TYR A 174 6.03 6.28 4.97
N THR A 175 5.70 5.49 3.96
CA THR A 175 4.43 4.76 3.85
C THR A 175 4.67 3.41 3.19
N TRP A 176 3.79 2.45 3.46
CA TRP A 176 3.82 1.17 2.79
C TRP A 176 3.10 1.26 1.44
N HIS A 177 3.82 0.98 0.38
CA HIS A 177 3.32 0.88 -0.98
C HIS A 177 3.07 -0.58 -1.34
N HIS A 178 1.89 -0.89 -1.88
CA HIS A 178 1.62 -2.19 -2.50
C HIS A 178 2.27 -2.20 -3.88
N ASP A 179 3.37 -2.92 -4.04
CA ASP A 179 3.98 -3.11 -5.34
C ASP A 179 3.03 -3.87 -6.28
N VAL A 180 3.23 -3.74 -7.58
CA VAL A 180 2.43 -4.43 -8.60
C VAL A 180 2.49 -5.95 -8.48
N TYR A 181 3.58 -6.50 -7.95
CA TYR A 181 3.77 -7.93 -7.72
C TYR A 181 3.03 -8.39 -6.48
N PRO A 182 2.17 -9.44 -6.57
CA PRO A 182 1.35 -9.90 -5.44
C PRO A 182 2.15 -10.17 -4.17
N GLY A 183 1.69 -9.57 -3.08
CA GLY A 183 2.28 -9.72 -1.76
C GLY A 183 3.51 -8.86 -1.49
N GLN A 184 4.05 -8.15 -2.47
CA GLN A 184 5.19 -7.26 -2.24
C GLN A 184 4.75 -5.91 -1.72
N MET A 185 5.32 -5.52 -0.58
CA MET A 185 5.13 -4.23 0.06
C MET A 185 6.47 -3.50 0.15
N GLN A 186 6.47 -2.22 -0.17
CA GLN A 186 7.68 -1.38 -0.20
C GLN A 186 7.54 -0.21 0.75
N LEU A 187 8.53 0.01 1.60
CA LEU A 187 8.60 1.21 2.45
C LEU A 187 9.19 2.35 1.63
N VAL A 188 8.35 3.29 1.21
CA VAL A 188 8.70 4.38 0.30
C VAL A 188 8.47 5.75 0.93
N ASP A 189 9.11 6.80 0.39
CA ASP A 189 8.84 8.17 0.82
C ASP A 189 7.37 8.53 0.63
N SER A 190 6.72 8.99 1.71
CA SER A 190 5.27 9.26 1.72
C SER A 190 4.88 10.42 0.81
N SER A 191 5.72 11.45 0.69
CA SER A 191 5.47 12.62 -0.14
C SER A 191 5.57 12.27 -1.62
N VAL A 192 6.62 11.53 -2.01
CA VAL A 192 6.80 11.03 -3.37
C VAL A 192 5.66 10.10 -3.75
N HIS A 193 5.29 9.17 -2.87
CA HIS A 193 4.19 8.24 -3.09
C HIS A 193 2.85 8.95 -3.32
N ALA A 194 2.50 9.91 -2.46
CA ALA A 194 1.26 10.68 -2.56
C ALA A 194 1.17 11.50 -3.86
N LEU A 195 2.26 12.15 -4.26
CA LEU A 195 2.31 12.98 -5.47
C LEU A 195 2.28 12.15 -6.77
N THR A 196 2.79 10.94 -6.75
CA THR A 196 2.83 10.06 -7.94
C THR A 196 1.43 9.58 -8.39
N ARG A 197 0.45 9.50 -7.48
CA ARG A 197 -0.98 9.23 -7.78
C ARG A 197 -1.18 8.09 -8.78
N HIS A 198 -0.75 6.91 -8.46
CA HIS A 198 -0.77 5.73 -9.33
C HIS A 198 -1.87 4.73 -8.97
N THR A 199 -2.10 3.74 -9.83
CA THR A 199 -2.80 2.51 -9.48
C THR A 199 -1.77 1.52 -8.97
N GLY A 200 -1.81 1.20 -7.68
CA GLY A 200 -0.87 0.25 -7.06
C GLY A 200 -1.42 -1.16 -6.98
N GLY A 201 -0.60 -2.08 -6.49
CA GLY A 201 -0.93 -3.47 -6.24
C GLY A 201 -2.18 -3.66 -5.39
N ARG A 202 -2.50 -2.68 -4.51
CA ARG A 202 -3.74 -2.67 -3.73
C ARG A 202 -4.99 -2.90 -4.58
N ALA A 203 -5.09 -2.26 -5.74
CA ALA A 203 -6.21 -2.41 -6.66
C ALA A 203 -6.13 -3.72 -7.47
N ILE A 204 -4.96 -4.27 -7.65
CA ILE A 204 -4.69 -5.42 -8.53
C ILE A 204 -4.83 -6.74 -7.76
N TRP A 205 -4.23 -6.84 -6.57
CA TRP A 205 -4.20 -8.07 -5.77
C TRP A 205 -4.54 -7.88 -4.29
N GLY A 206 -4.49 -6.65 -3.76
CA GLY A 206 -4.63 -6.36 -2.34
C GLY A 206 -6.07 -6.18 -1.85
N GLY A 207 -7.10 -6.57 -2.64
CA GLY A 207 -8.50 -6.50 -2.24
C GLY A 207 -9.20 -5.16 -2.53
N GLY A 208 -8.51 -4.19 -3.13
CA GLY A 208 -9.11 -2.93 -3.58
C GLY A 208 -9.71 -2.08 -2.45
N LYS A 209 -10.76 -1.31 -2.78
CA LYS A 209 -11.45 -0.43 -1.82
C LYS A 209 -12.34 -1.17 -0.82
N GLU A 210 -12.69 -2.42 -1.10
CA GLU A 210 -13.64 -3.20 -0.29
C GLU A 210 -13.04 -3.65 1.05
N ASN A 211 -11.69 -3.64 1.16
CA ASN A 211 -10.95 -4.11 2.34
C ASN A 211 -10.14 -3.00 3.04
N ARG A 212 -10.56 -1.75 2.87
CA ARG A 212 -9.97 -0.62 3.61
C ARG A 212 -10.54 -0.51 5.01
#